data_f4aefd68dad33021b953b779e2564960
#
_entry.id   f4aefd68dad33021b953b779e2564960
#
_cell.length_a   1.000
_cell.length_b   1.000
_cell.length_c   1.000
_cell.angle_alpha   90.00
_cell.angle_beta   90.00
_cell.angle_gamma   90.00
#
_symmetry.space_group_name_H-M   'P 1'
#
loop_
_entity.id
_entity.type
_entity.pdbx_description
1 polymer ?
#
loop_
_entity_poly.entity_id
_entity_poly.type
_entity_poly.pdbx_seq_one_letter_code
_entity_poly.pdbx_strand_id
1 'polypeptide(L)'
;DDISALLKHFPSAKYIVLLPPMYTNLATGELEMNPDLTDEEWTKYCANVQKCADRCAANGFQGLFHPHVDSHVQTEEQIERFLNNTNVDLCFDTGHHVYGGGEPISFYKKWAKRIPYIHFKDCDLSVKAKMDENKWSFAKAVTEDIMVEPGKGSIDFAAMHDALVECGYDGWCVVEQDLFPVKSFDVPLEKASIGRENLRKAGF
;
A
#
# COMPACT_ATOMS: atom_id res chain seq x y z
N ASP A 1 -12.90 -8.87 -15.12
CA ASP A 1 -13.81 -10.02 -15.26
C ASP A 1 -13.10 -11.36 -15.00
N ASP A 2 -11.90 -11.58 -15.54
CA ASP A 2 -11.15 -12.84 -15.37
C ASP A 2 -10.76 -13.08 -13.89
N ILE A 3 -10.29 -12.04 -13.19
CA ILE A 3 -10.01 -12.10 -11.76
C ILE A 3 -11.28 -12.46 -10.97
N SER A 4 -12.41 -11.81 -11.29
CA SER A 4 -13.68 -12.11 -10.62
C SER A 4 -14.15 -13.55 -10.88
N ALA A 5 -13.93 -14.07 -12.08
CA ALA A 5 -14.24 -15.46 -12.41
C ALA A 5 -13.37 -16.44 -11.60
N LEU A 6 -12.07 -16.17 -11.50
CA LEU A 6 -11.15 -16.96 -10.67
C LEU A 6 -11.55 -16.94 -9.19
N LEU A 7 -11.85 -15.76 -8.64
CA LEU A 7 -12.18 -15.60 -7.21
C LEU A 7 -13.48 -16.30 -6.79
N LYS A 8 -14.39 -16.59 -7.72
CA LYS A 8 -15.59 -17.40 -7.42
C LYS A 8 -15.27 -18.82 -6.96
N HIS A 9 -14.07 -19.31 -7.22
CA HIS A 9 -13.58 -20.59 -6.71
C HIS A 9 -13.06 -20.51 -5.26
N PHE A 10 -12.99 -19.30 -4.67
CA PHE A 10 -12.51 -19.05 -3.31
C PHE A 10 -13.64 -18.42 -2.48
N PRO A 11 -14.46 -19.23 -1.76
CA PRO A 11 -15.67 -18.72 -1.07
C PRO A 11 -15.39 -17.64 -0.01
N SER A 12 -14.17 -17.57 0.51
CA SER A 12 -13.75 -16.55 1.50
C SER A 12 -13.22 -15.26 0.87
N ALA A 13 -13.02 -15.21 -0.46
CA ALA A 13 -12.55 -14.00 -1.12
C ALA A 13 -13.63 -12.92 -1.08
N LYS A 14 -13.27 -11.74 -0.60
CA LYS A 14 -14.18 -10.58 -0.49
C LYS A 14 -13.69 -9.39 -1.28
N TYR A 15 -12.38 -9.25 -1.44
CA TYR A 15 -11.74 -8.05 -1.95
C TYR A 15 -10.99 -8.30 -3.25
N ILE A 16 -10.97 -7.26 -4.09
CA ILE A 16 -10.06 -7.15 -5.24
C ILE A 16 -9.27 -5.86 -5.05
N VAL A 17 -7.96 -5.98 -4.91
CA VAL A 17 -7.08 -4.83 -4.79
C VAL A 17 -6.85 -4.20 -6.17
N LEU A 18 -7.15 -2.91 -6.28
CA LEU A 18 -6.97 -2.09 -7.46
C LEU A 18 -5.66 -1.33 -7.33
N LEU A 19 -4.63 -1.80 -8.02
CA LEU A 19 -3.31 -1.19 -8.01
C LEU A 19 -3.22 -0.12 -9.11
N PRO A 20 -2.79 1.12 -8.79
CA PRO A 20 -2.54 2.13 -9.81
C PRO A 20 -1.29 1.79 -10.65
N PRO A 21 -1.21 2.26 -11.91
CA PRO A 21 0.03 2.19 -12.64
C PRO A 21 1.07 3.10 -11.97
N MET A 22 2.32 2.66 -11.96
CA MET A 22 3.46 3.51 -11.58
C MET A 22 3.81 4.41 -12.76
N TYR A 23 4.23 5.65 -12.46
CA TYR A 23 4.71 6.57 -13.49
C TYR A 23 6.19 6.38 -13.82
N THR A 24 6.90 5.53 -13.10
CA THR A 24 8.30 5.14 -13.38
C THR A 24 8.39 3.72 -13.91
N ASN A 25 9.35 3.50 -14.78
CA ASN A 25 9.74 2.16 -15.22
C ASN A 25 10.59 1.50 -14.13
N LEU A 26 10.14 0.37 -13.60
CA LEU A 26 10.84 -0.35 -12.54
C LEU A 26 12.23 -0.85 -12.94
N ALA A 27 12.47 -1.14 -14.23
CA ALA A 27 13.75 -1.66 -14.69
C ALA A 27 14.78 -0.55 -14.89
N THR A 28 14.35 0.63 -15.36
CA THR A 28 15.25 1.74 -15.71
C THR A 28 15.21 2.91 -14.73
N GLY A 29 14.11 3.05 -13.96
CA GLY A 29 13.85 4.21 -13.10
C GLY A 29 13.44 5.47 -13.86
N GLU A 30 13.25 5.37 -15.18
CA GLU A 30 12.85 6.51 -16.01
C GLU A 30 11.36 6.80 -15.89
N LEU A 31 10.99 8.07 -16.02
CA LEU A 31 9.59 8.48 -16.07
C LEU A 31 8.95 8.04 -17.38
N GLU A 32 7.85 7.29 -17.28
CA GLU A 32 7.00 6.87 -18.41
C GLU A 32 5.72 7.69 -18.53
N MET A 33 5.30 8.33 -17.45
CA MET A 33 4.13 9.21 -17.39
C MET A 33 4.45 10.47 -16.60
N ASN A 34 3.67 11.53 -16.83
CA ASN A 34 3.75 12.73 -15.99
C ASN A 34 3.30 12.39 -14.56
N PRO A 35 4.11 12.62 -13.52
CA PRO A 35 3.70 12.40 -12.14
C PRO A 35 2.58 13.32 -11.66
N ASP A 36 2.42 14.49 -12.30
CA ASP A 36 1.40 15.46 -11.95
C ASP A 36 0.19 15.35 -12.89
N LEU A 37 -1.01 15.24 -12.31
CA LEU A 37 -2.27 15.28 -13.05
C LEU A 37 -2.89 16.68 -12.95
N THR A 38 -3.39 17.19 -14.08
CA THR A 38 -4.31 18.32 -14.08
C THR A 38 -5.61 17.97 -13.36
N ASP A 39 -6.42 18.96 -12.99
CA ASP A 39 -7.72 18.69 -12.33
C ASP A 39 -8.70 17.90 -13.21
N GLU A 40 -8.64 18.08 -14.53
CA GLU A 40 -9.44 17.31 -15.48
C GLU A 40 -8.99 15.83 -15.51
N GLU A 41 -7.68 15.60 -15.60
CA GLU A 41 -7.10 14.24 -15.57
C GLU A 41 -7.36 13.56 -14.23
N TRP A 42 -7.25 14.29 -13.11
CA TRP A 42 -7.61 13.79 -11.79
C TRP A 42 -9.07 13.34 -11.71
N THR A 43 -9.98 14.17 -12.21
CA THR A 43 -11.42 13.84 -12.25
C THR A 43 -11.65 12.56 -13.05
N LYS A 44 -11.00 12.45 -14.21
CA LYS A 44 -11.08 11.26 -15.08
C LYS A 44 -10.47 10.04 -14.40
N TYR A 45 -9.33 10.21 -13.71
CA TYR A 45 -8.66 9.15 -12.96
C TYR A 45 -9.59 8.58 -11.88
N CYS A 46 -10.14 9.43 -11.00
CA CYS A 46 -11.08 9.04 -9.97
C CYS A 46 -12.33 8.33 -10.54
N ALA A 47 -12.90 8.87 -11.63
CA ALA A 47 -14.05 8.24 -12.27
C ALA A 47 -13.72 6.86 -12.86
N ASN A 48 -12.51 6.64 -13.36
CA ASN A 48 -12.10 5.35 -13.88
C ASN A 48 -11.88 4.33 -12.77
N VAL A 49 -11.25 4.72 -11.66
CA VAL A 49 -11.09 3.84 -10.49
C VAL A 49 -12.45 3.48 -9.90
N GLN A 50 -13.38 4.45 -9.79
CA GLN A 50 -14.75 4.19 -9.35
C GLN A 50 -15.44 3.14 -10.24
N LYS A 51 -15.34 3.26 -11.57
CA LYS A 51 -15.89 2.25 -12.50
C LYS A 51 -15.29 0.87 -12.29
N CYS A 52 -14.00 0.78 -11.99
CA CYS A 52 -13.36 -0.51 -11.68
C CYS A 52 -13.95 -1.11 -10.39
N ALA A 53 -14.11 -0.31 -9.34
CA ALA A 53 -14.72 -0.75 -8.08
C ALA A 53 -16.19 -1.15 -8.26
N ASP A 54 -16.97 -0.38 -9.03
CA ASP A 54 -18.36 -0.71 -9.38
C ASP A 54 -18.44 -2.04 -10.15
N ARG A 55 -17.47 -2.30 -11.02
CA ARG A 55 -17.38 -3.58 -11.75
C ARG A 55 -17.05 -4.74 -10.82
N CYS A 56 -16.19 -4.54 -9.83
CA CYS A 56 -15.95 -5.53 -8.78
C CYS A 56 -17.24 -5.84 -8.02
N ALA A 57 -17.97 -4.80 -7.60
CA ALA A 57 -19.23 -4.92 -6.87
C ALA A 57 -20.30 -5.68 -7.66
N ALA A 58 -20.43 -5.40 -8.95
CA ALA A 58 -21.34 -6.11 -9.87
C ALA A 58 -21.02 -7.62 -9.99
N ASN A 59 -19.80 -8.03 -9.64
CA ASN A 59 -19.38 -9.44 -9.60
C ASN A 59 -19.37 -10.05 -8.19
N GLY A 60 -19.82 -9.31 -7.16
CA GLY A 60 -19.93 -9.77 -5.78
C GLY A 60 -18.66 -9.57 -4.94
N PHE A 61 -17.73 -8.72 -5.37
CA PHE A 61 -16.50 -8.39 -4.66
C PHE A 61 -16.42 -6.89 -4.37
N GLN A 62 -15.76 -6.51 -3.29
CA GLN A 62 -15.42 -5.10 -3.05
C GLN A 62 -14.06 -4.77 -3.68
N GLY A 63 -14.03 -3.77 -4.58
CA GLY A 63 -12.81 -3.21 -5.11
C GLY A 63 -12.19 -2.26 -4.08
N LEU A 64 -10.93 -2.47 -3.72
CA LEU A 64 -10.18 -1.63 -2.80
C LEU A 64 -9.02 -0.98 -3.53
N PHE A 65 -8.90 0.33 -3.43
CA PHE A 65 -7.78 1.04 -4.03
C PHE A 65 -6.53 0.96 -3.13
N HIS A 66 -5.40 0.64 -3.72
CA HIS A 66 -4.12 0.55 -3.03
C HIS A 66 -3.22 1.71 -3.43
N PRO A 67 -3.14 2.80 -2.62
CA PRO A 67 -2.16 3.86 -2.84
C PRO A 67 -0.75 3.29 -2.89
N HIS A 68 0.04 3.68 -3.89
CA HIS A 68 1.34 3.08 -4.12
C HIS A 68 2.39 4.14 -4.45
N VAL A 69 3.64 3.88 -4.08
CA VAL A 69 4.79 4.72 -4.46
C VAL A 69 4.87 4.87 -5.99
N ASP A 70 5.44 5.97 -6.44
CA ASP A 70 5.58 6.31 -7.86
C ASP A 70 4.26 6.21 -8.65
N SER A 71 3.13 6.47 -7.99
CA SER A 71 1.81 6.59 -8.61
C SER A 71 1.20 7.97 -8.35
N HIS A 72 0.11 8.29 -9.05
CA HIS A 72 -0.59 9.57 -8.89
C HIS A 72 -1.32 9.72 -7.54
N VAL A 73 -1.34 8.66 -6.72
CA VAL A 73 -1.94 8.66 -5.37
C VAL A 73 -0.96 7.97 -4.42
N GLN A 74 0.01 8.73 -3.92
CA GLN A 74 1.04 8.23 -3.00
C GLN A 74 1.18 9.07 -1.73
N THR A 75 1.01 10.40 -1.78
CA THR A 75 1.11 11.25 -0.59
C THR A 75 -0.20 11.27 0.17
N GLU A 76 -0.15 11.58 1.46
CA GLU A 76 -1.34 11.67 2.31
C GLU A 76 -2.38 12.65 1.72
N GLU A 77 -1.93 13.81 1.22
CA GLU A 77 -2.81 14.78 0.56
C GLU A 77 -3.50 14.19 -0.69
N GLN A 78 -2.75 13.46 -1.53
CA GLN A 78 -3.31 12.82 -2.72
C GLN A 78 -4.30 11.71 -2.35
N ILE A 79 -4.00 10.93 -1.30
CA ILE A 79 -4.91 9.88 -0.81
C ILE A 79 -6.19 10.49 -0.25
N GLU A 80 -6.10 11.57 0.53
CA GLU A 80 -7.28 12.28 1.04
C GLU A 80 -8.11 12.91 -0.10
N ARG A 81 -7.43 13.50 -1.08
CA ARG A 81 -8.10 14.01 -2.29
C ARG A 81 -8.84 12.89 -3.01
N PHE A 82 -8.25 11.71 -3.15
CA PHE A 82 -8.88 10.54 -3.76
C PHE A 82 -10.11 10.08 -2.97
N LEU A 83 -10.00 9.94 -1.65
CA LEU A 83 -11.10 9.52 -0.76
C LEU A 83 -12.28 10.49 -0.80
N ASN A 84 -12.00 11.81 -0.93
CA ASN A 84 -13.04 12.85 -1.03
C ASN A 84 -13.70 12.88 -2.41
N ASN A 85 -13.08 12.32 -3.45
CA ASN A 85 -13.59 12.32 -4.83
C ASN A 85 -14.16 10.97 -5.27
N THR A 86 -14.09 9.93 -4.43
CA THR A 86 -14.59 8.58 -4.74
C THR A 86 -15.27 7.95 -3.54
N ASN A 87 -16.07 6.90 -3.79
CA ASN A 87 -16.61 6.01 -2.76
C ASN A 87 -15.78 4.72 -2.62
N VAL A 88 -14.58 4.67 -3.20
CA VAL A 88 -13.71 3.48 -3.19
C VAL A 88 -12.91 3.44 -1.91
N ASP A 89 -13.05 2.37 -1.14
CA ASP A 89 -12.30 2.15 0.09
C ASP A 89 -10.86 1.72 -0.20
N LEU A 90 -10.00 1.80 0.81
CA LEU A 90 -8.57 1.54 0.65
C LEU A 90 -8.19 0.11 1.05
N CYS A 91 -7.27 -0.46 0.28
CA CYS A 91 -6.26 -1.37 0.80
C CYS A 91 -5.11 -0.48 1.28
N PHE A 92 -5.04 -0.24 2.59
CA PHE A 92 -4.09 0.70 3.17
C PHE A 92 -2.75 0.02 3.42
N ASP A 93 -1.68 0.52 2.80
CA ASP A 93 -0.33 0.02 3.01
C ASP A 93 0.47 1.00 3.87
N THR A 94 0.92 0.53 5.03
CA THR A 94 1.61 1.37 6.01
C THR A 94 2.99 1.82 5.54
N GLY A 95 3.71 0.99 4.81
CA GLY A 95 5.04 1.29 4.29
C GLY A 95 5.02 2.29 3.14
N HIS A 96 4.11 2.10 2.17
CA HIS A 96 3.94 3.07 1.09
C HIS A 96 3.47 4.43 1.61
N HIS A 97 2.64 4.44 2.65
CA HIS A 97 2.18 5.67 3.27
C HIS A 97 3.33 6.45 3.93
N VAL A 98 4.19 5.76 4.70
CA VAL A 98 5.39 6.37 5.30
C VAL A 98 6.39 6.82 4.24
N TYR A 99 6.59 6.02 3.18
CA TYR A 99 7.42 6.41 2.04
C TYR A 99 6.93 7.72 1.40
N GLY A 100 5.62 7.89 1.26
CA GLY A 100 4.97 9.11 0.77
C GLY A 100 5.02 10.30 1.74
N GLY A 101 5.63 10.14 2.92
CA GLY A 101 5.77 11.18 3.93
C GLY A 101 4.58 11.31 4.88
N GLY A 102 3.63 10.35 4.86
CA GLY A 102 2.48 10.32 5.74
C GLY A 102 2.76 9.71 7.12
N GLU A 103 1.84 9.96 8.06
CA GLU A 103 1.85 9.33 9.39
C GLU A 103 0.72 8.28 9.46
N PRO A 104 1.05 6.98 9.46
CA PRO A 104 0.07 5.92 9.23
C PRO A 104 -0.96 5.78 10.35
N ILE A 105 -0.61 6.08 11.60
CA ILE A 105 -1.48 5.88 12.77
C ILE A 105 -2.58 6.92 12.82
N SER A 106 -2.24 8.21 12.68
CA SER A 106 -3.22 9.29 12.65
C SER A 106 -4.10 9.24 11.41
N PHE A 107 -3.49 8.90 10.25
CA PHE A 107 -4.23 8.70 9.02
C PHE A 107 -5.25 7.57 9.16
N TYR A 108 -4.82 6.41 9.68
CA TYR A 108 -5.72 5.29 9.92
C TYR A 108 -6.89 5.69 10.85
N LYS A 109 -6.62 6.33 11.99
CA LYS A 109 -7.67 6.79 12.92
C LYS A 109 -8.69 7.72 12.24
N LYS A 110 -8.21 8.61 11.39
CA LYS A 110 -9.08 9.55 10.63
C LYS A 110 -9.96 8.83 9.61
N TRP A 111 -9.44 7.82 8.94
CA TRP A 111 -10.09 7.16 7.81
C TRP A 111 -10.47 5.71 8.07
N ALA A 112 -10.49 5.24 9.32
CA ALA A 112 -10.70 3.83 9.70
C ALA A 112 -11.91 3.19 9.03
N LYS A 113 -13.02 3.94 8.86
CA LYS A 113 -14.25 3.46 8.20
C LYS A 113 -14.12 3.24 6.69
N ARG A 114 -13.03 3.72 6.09
CA ARG A 114 -12.71 3.60 4.67
C ARG A 114 -11.53 2.65 4.42
N ILE A 115 -11.07 1.92 5.47
CA ILE A 115 -9.90 1.03 5.44
C ILE A 115 -10.30 -0.36 5.96
N PRO A 116 -10.94 -1.21 5.13
CA PRO A 116 -11.34 -2.55 5.53
C PRO A 116 -10.22 -3.60 5.38
N TYR A 117 -9.07 -3.24 4.80
CA TYR A 117 -7.97 -4.16 4.50
C TYR A 117 -6.62 -3.43 4.57
N ILE A 118 -5.65 -4.03 5.24
CA ILE A 118 -4.36 -3.39 5.51
C ILE A 118 -3.21 -4.28 5.05
N HIS A 119 -2.24 -3.66 4.37
CA HIS A 119 -0.91 -4.22 4.20
C HIS A 119 0.03 -3.67 5.29
N PHE A 120 0.63 -4.58 6.06
CA PHE A 120 1.71 -4.25 6.97
C PHE A 120 3.04 -4.37 6.24
N LYS A 121 3.51 -3.24 5.80
CA LYS A 121 4.83 -3.02 5.20
C LYS A 121 5.54 -1.98 6.05
N ASP A 122 6.85 -2.08 6.18
CA ASP A 122 7.64 -1.09 6.91
C ASP A 122 8.67 -0.43 6.00
N CYS A 123 8.96 0.83 6.27
CA CYS A 123 9.86 1.64 5.47
C CYS A 123 10.98 2.19 6.32
N ASP A 124 12.23 2.04 5.86
CA ASP A 124 13.39 2.66 6.50
C ASP A 124 13.59 4.08 5.96
N LEU A 125 13.20 5.08 6.76
CA LEU A 125 13.36 6.49 6.41
C LEU A 125 14.81 6.93 6.31
N SER A 126 15.77 6.21 6.90
CA SER A 126 17.18 6.50 6.71
C SER A 126 17.68 6.13 5.31
N VAL A 127 17.13 5.04 4.75
CA VAL A 127 17.37 4.66 3.33
C VAL A 127 16.62 5.61 2.40
N LYS A 128 15.39 6.03 2.77
CA LYS A 128 14.64 7.04 2.02
C LYS A 128 15.42 8.36 1.90
N ALA A 129 16.03 8.83 2.98
CA ALA A 129 16.87 10.02 2.96
C ALA A 129 18.06 9.88 2.00
N LYS A 130 18.74 8.72 1.99
CA LYS A 130 19.82 8.43 1.03
C LYS A 130 19.31 8.37 -0.41
N MET A 131 18.13 7.78 -0.61
CA MET A 131 17.47 7.75 -1.92
C MET A 131 17.29 9.17 -2.46
N ASP A 132 16.75 10.08 -1.64
CA ASP A 132 16.48 11.46 -2.05
C ASP A 132 17.79 12.23 -2.33
N GLU A 133 18.79 12.09 -1.46
CA GLU A 133 20.11 12.70 -1.64
C GLU A 133 20.79 12.25 -2.93
N ASN A 134 20.75 10.95 -3.24
CA ASN A 134 21.42 10.34 -4.38
C ASN A 134 20.52 10.25 -5.63
N LYS A 135 19.27 10.71 -5.54
CA LYS A 135 18.27 10.64 -6.62
C LYS A 135 18.10 9.21 -7.18
N TRP A 136 18.03 8.24 -6.28
CA TRP A 136 17.77 6.86 -6.67
C TRP A 136 16.32 6.70 -7.14
N SER A 137 16.11 5.77 -8.09
CA SER A 137 14.76 5.30 -8.36
C SER A 137 14.24 4.44 -7.20
N PHE A 138 12.93 4.26 -7.12
CA PHE A 138 12.32 3.35 -6.13
C PHE A 138 12.90 1.93 -6.27
N ALA A 139 13.01 1.43 -7.50
CA ALA A 139 13.62 0.12 -7.75
C ALA A 139 15.05 0.01 -7.20
N LYS A 140 15.88 1.06 -7.35
CA LYS A 140 17.22 1.10 -6.74
C LYS A 140 17.13 1.12 -5.22
N ALA A 141 16.22 1.90 -4.64
CA ALA A 141 16.04 1.95 -3.20
C ALA A 141 15.58 0.61 -2.61
N VAL A 142 14.77 -0.17 -3.34
CA VAL A 142 14.39 -1.54 -2.95
C VAL A 142 15.62 -2.44 -2.89
N THR A 143 16.60 -2.30 -3.78
CA THR A 143 17.87 -3.07 -3.71
C THR A 143 18.75 -2.68 -2.53
N GLU A 144 18.47 -1.53 -1.89
CA GLU A 144 19.16 -1.01 -0.70
C GLU A 144 18.31 -1.20 0.56
N ASP A 145 17.34 -2.12 0.53
CA ASP A 145 16.46 -2.47 1.65
C ASP A 145 15.64 -1.27 2.19
N ILE A 146 15.07 -0.42 1.32
CA ILE A 146 14.16 0.66 1.76
C ILE A 146 12.87 0.10 2.37
N MET A 147 12.38 -1.03 1.85
CA MET A 147 11.27 -1.78 2.44
C MET A 147 11.83 -2.92 3.27
N VAL A 148 11.60 -2.84 4.58
CA VAL A 148 12.15 -3.77 5.57
C VAL A 148 11.06 -4.58 6.25
N GLU A 149 11.45 -5.58 7.02
CA GLU A 149 10.50 -6.39 7.78
C GLU A 149 9.76 -5.51 8.81
N PRO A 150 8.45 -5.69 9.00
CA PRO A 150 7.69 -4.97 10.00
C PRO A 150 8.40 -4.93 11.35
N GLY A 151 8.54 -3.72 11.91
CA GLY A 151 9.23 -3.46 13.18
C GLY A 151 10.75 -3.27 13.06
N LYS A 152 11.30 -3.26 11.85
CA LYS A 152 12.71 -2.87 11.60
C LYS A 152 12.85 -1.50 10.95
N GLY A 153 11.76 -0.93 10.47
CA GLY A 153 11.73 0.39 9.84
C GLY A 153 11.31 1.48 10.81
N SER A 154 10.50 2.39 10.31
CA SER A 154 10.13 3.62 11.00
C SER A 154 8.73 3.62 11.61
N ILE A 155 7.98 2.51 11.47
CA ILE A 155 6.60 2.41 11.96
C ILE A 155 6.56 1.82 13.36
N ASP A 156 5.86 2.51 14.28
CA ASP A 156 5.53 1.95 15.61
C ASP A 156 4.31 1.01 15.48
N PHE A 157 4.59 -0.29 15.28
CA PHE A 157 3.52 -1.29 15.15
C PHE A 157 2.76 -1.55 16.45
N ALA A 158 3.33 -1.25 17.64
CA ALA A 158 2.58 -1.34 18.88
C ALA A 158 1.52 -0.23 18.95
N ALA A 159 1.89 1.00 18.61
CA ALA A 159 0.93 2.10 18.50
C ALA A 159 -0.08 1.90 17.36
N MET A 160 0.33 1.25 16.26
CA MET A 160 -0.60 0.86 15.19
C MET A 160 -1.60 -0.19 15.66
N HIS A 161 -1.17 -1.20 16.41
CA HIS A 161 -2.06 -2.19 17.04
C HIS A 161 -3.10 -1.50 17.94
N ASP A 162 -2.66 -0.61 18.83
CA ASP A 162 -3.56 0.11 19.73
C ASP A 162 -4.59 0.96 18.96
N ALA A 163 -4.18 1.59 17.85
CA ALA A 163 -5.08 2.34 16.98
C ALA A 163 -6.13 1.44 16.31
N LEU A 164 -5.75 0.24 15.88
CA LEU A 164 -6.67 -0.74 15.30
C LEU A 164 -7.71 -1.18 16.33
N VAL A 165 -7.27 -1.51 17.55
CA VAL A 165 -8.16 -1.90 18.66
C VAL A 165 -9.10 -0.76 19.02
N GLU A 166 -8.59 0.47 19.17
CA GLU A 166 -9.39 1.65 19.48
C GLU A 166 -10.50 1.91 18.45
N CYS A 167 -10.18 1.70 17.17
CA CYS A 167 -11.15 1.88 16.07
C CYS A 167 -12.04 0.65 15.81
N GLY A 168 -11.85 -0.45 16.54
CA GLY A 168 -12.64 -1.67 16.39
C GLY A 168 -12.40 -2.40 15.06
N TYR A 169 -11.15 -2.40 14.57
CA TYR A 169 -10.79 -3.09 13.33
C TYR A 169 -10.95 -4.61 13.47
N ASP A 170 -11.64 -5.21 12.48
CA ASP A 170 -11.91 -6.67 12.40
C ASP A 170 -11.55 -7.22 11.00
N GLY A 171 -10.62 -6.55 10.32
CA GLY A 171 -10.18 -6.91 8.97
C GLY A 171 -8.90 -7.73 8.95
N TRP A 172 -8.40 -7.97 7.74
CA TRP A 172 -7.12 -8.64 7.52
C TRP A 172 -5.97 -7.65 7.55
N CYS A 173 -4.90 -8.00 8.27
CA CYS A 173 -3.60 -7.38 8.19
C CYS A 173 -2.66 -8.36 7.50
N VAL A 174 -2.27 -8.05 6.27
CA VAL A 174 -1.39 -8.90 5.45
C VAL A 174 0.02 -8.31 5.46
N VAL A 175 1.00 -9.12 5.85
CA VAL A 175 2.40 -8.72 5.79
C VAL A 175 2.85 -8.72 4.35
N GLU A 176 3.35 -7.60 3.88
CA GLU A 176 3.89 -7.44 2.54
C GLU A 176 5.29 -6.81 2.58
N GLN A 177 6.16 -7.18 1.65
CA GLN A 177 7.49 -6.62 1.55
C GLN A 177 7.97 -6.62 0.10
N ASP A 178 8.42 -5.44 -0.38
CA ASP A 178 9.14 -5.34 -1.64
C ASP A 178 10.58 -5.83 -1.44
N LEU A 179 10.96 -6.83 -2.19
CA LEU A 179 12.26 -7.47 -2.07
C LEU A 179 12.82 -7.84 -3.44
N PHE A 180 13.92 -7.23 -3.82
CA PHE A 180 14.61 -7.50 -5.08
C PHE A 180 16.08 -7.05 -5.02
N PRO A 181 17.04 -7.82 -5.60
CA PRO A 181 16.88 -9.18 -6.14
C PRO A 181 16.78 -10.23 -5.03
N VAL A 182 16.08 -11.32 -5.31
CA VAL A 182 15.98 -12.47 -4.40
C VAL A 182 16.95 -13.56 -4.82
N LYS A 183 17.91 -13.88 -3.97
CA LYS A 183 18.96 -14.89 -4.25
C LYS A 183 18.48 -16.33 -4.08
N SER A 184 17.54 -16.57 -3.17
CA SER A 184 16.93 -17.87 -2.92
C SER A 184 15.56 -17.65 -2.25
N PHE A 185 14.70 -18.68 -2.24
CA PHE A 185 13.41 -18.64 -1.53
C PHE A 185 13.55 -18.65 0.00
N ASP A 186 14.73 -18.94 0.54
CA ASP A 186 14.97 -18.86 1.99
C ASP A 186 14.95 -17.42 2.49
N VAL A 187 15.40 -16.46 1.66
CA VAL A 187 15.48 -15.04 2.03
C VAL A 187 14.09 -14.45 2.34
N PRO A 188 13.07 -14.55 1.47
CA PRO A 188 11.73 -14.06 1.82
C PRO A 188 11.11 -14.83 2.99
N LEU A 189 11.39 -16.12 3.15
CA LEU A 189 10.90 -16.90 4.29
C LEU A 189 11.48 -16.39 5.62
N GLU A 190 12.78 -16.13 5.66
CA GLU A 190 13.45 -15.55 6.83
C GLU A 190 12.88 -14.18 7.19
N LYS A 191 12.78 -13.27 6.20
CA LYS A 191 12.24 -11.93 6.38
C LYS A 191 10.78 -11.96 6.86
N ALA A 192 9.93 -12.78 6.26
CA ALA A 192 8.54 -12.97 6.71
C ALA A 192 8.45 -13.51 8.14
N SER A 193 9.34 -14.43 8.51
CA SER A 193 9.41 -14.98 9.88
C SER A 193 9.79 -13.92 10.91
N ILE A 194 10.76 -13.06 10.58
CA ILE A 194 11.17 -11.94 11.42
C ILE A 194 10.02 -10.93 11.56
N GLY A 195 9.40 -10.52 10.46
CA GLY A 195 8.27 -9.59 10.48
C GLY A 195 7.11 -10.11 11.34
N ARG A 196 6.74 -11.40 11.19
CA ARG A 196 5.72 -12.03 12.02
C ARG A 196 6.06 -12.01 13.52
N GLU A 197 7.31 -12.31 13.87
CA GLU A 197 7.74 -12.29 15.27
C GLU A 197 7.71 -10.88 15.87
N ASN A 198 8.11 -9.88 15.10
CA ASN A 198 8.05 -8.49 15.52
C ASN A 198 6.61 -8.02 15.73
N LEU A 199 5.70 -8.38 14.82
CA LEU A 199 4.28 -8.06 14.95
C LEU A 199 3.65 -8.73 16.19
N ARG A 200 4.02 -9.98 16.48
CA ARG A 200 3.57 -10.64 17.74
C ARG A 200 4.03 -9.90 18.98
N LYS A 201 5.25 -9.37 18.99
CA LYS A 201 5.75 -8.56 20.12
C LYS A 201 5.03 -7.22 20.21
N ALA A 202 4.53 -6.71 19.10
CA ALA A 202 3.72 -5.49 19.03
C ALA A 202 2.25 -5.68 19.42
N GLY A 203 1.79 -6.95 19.62
CA GLY A 203 0.43 -7.25 20.08
C GLY A 203 -0.48 -7.97 19.07
N PHE A 204 0.01 -8.26 17.84
CA PHE A 204 -0.74 -8.95 16.76
C PHE A 204 -0.73 -10.46 16.87
#